data_8d6df4004d5297cd676bbbaad89dc25b
#
_entry.id   8d6df4004d5297cd676bbbaad89dc25b
#
_cell.length_a   1.000
_cell.length_b   1.000
_cell.length_c   1.000
_cell.angle_alpha   90.00
_cell.angle_beta   90.00
_cell.angle_gamma   90.00
#
_symmetry.space_group_name_H-M   'P 1'
#
loop_
_entity.id
_entity.type
_entity.pdbx_description
1 polymer ?
#
loop_
_entity_poly.entity_id
_entity_poly.type
_entity_poly.pdbx_seq_one_letter_code
_entity_poly.pdbx_strand_id
1 'polypeptide(L)'
;KAIVDNMTELCGSTPQLIDELYRSESATNFNNRSIAWLLKNYNRIYDDPDMSLDLYTRQCSMGITAEQLSICGATIANEGLNPNTNKQVFDKALSPKITSMIATVGFYQHTGDWLYTSGIPAKTGVGGGVMGVMPGVMGIAAFAPPLDDAGNSVKAQLAIKHIMNLSLIHISEPTR
;
A
#
# COMPACT_ATOMS: atom_id res chain seq x y z
N LYS A 1 12.58 10.20 10.67
CA LYS A 1 12.55 11.36 9.76
C LYS A 1 12.39 10.91 8.30
N ALA A 2 13.34 10.19 7.73
CA ALA A 2 13.31 9.80 6.29
C ALA A 2 12.00 9.11 5.85
N ILE A 3 11.42 8.22 6.67
CA ILE A 3 10.13 7.56 6.39
C ILE A 3 8.99 8.59 6.29
N VAL A 4 8.90 9.50 7.27
CA VAL A 4 7.86 10.55 7.28
C VAL A 4 8.02 11.49 6.09
N ASP A 5 9.25 11.92 5.79
CA ASP A 5 9.54 12.79 4.65
C ASP A 5 9.11 12.13 3.33
N ASN A 6 9.44 10.84 3.13
CA ASN A 6 9.05 10.08 1.94
C ASN A 6 7.53 9.88 1.85
N MET A 7 6.86 9.55 2.95
CA MET A 7 5.40 9.45 2.99
C MET A 7 4.73 10.79 2.69
N THR A 8 5.29 11.91 3.18
CA THR A 8 4.80 13.25 2.86
C THR A 8 4.86 13.54 1.36
N GLU A 9 5.96 13.17 0.72
CA GLU A 9 6.13 13.37 -0.72
C GLU A 9 5.20 12.47 -1.55
N LEU A 10 5.01 11.23 -1.12
CA LEU A 10 4.08 10.29 -1.77
C LEU A 10 2.62 10.73 -1.62
N CYS A 11 2.20 11.14 -0.43
CA CYS A 11 0.82 11.49 -0.12
C CYS A 11 0.44 12.93 -0.49
N GLY A 12 1.44 13.78 -0.80
CA GLY A 12 1.24 15.22 -1.00
C GLY A 12 1.00 16.02 0.29
N SER A 13 0.97 15.38 1.45
CA SER A 13 0.83 15.99 2.79
C SER A 13 1.33 15.03 3.87
N THR A 14 1.71 15.58 5.04
CA THR A 14 2.35 14.79 6.10
C THR A 14 1.35 13.95 6.88
N PRO A 15 1.43 12.60 6.83
CA PRO A 15 0.64 11.73 7.69
C PRO A 15 1.04 11.90 9.16
N GLN A 16 0.09 11.71 10.07
CA GLN A 16 0.32 11.83 11.50
C GLN A 16 0.40 10.45 12.15
N LEU A 17 1.31 10.28 13.11
CA LEU A 17 1.37 9.08 13.92
C LEU A 17 0.12 9.00 14.82
N ILE A 18 -0.59 7.87 14.78
CA ILE A 18 -1.68 7.57 15.70
C ILE A 18 -1.07 6.88 16.93
N ASP A 19 -0.78 7.65 17.98
CA ASP A 19 -0.07 7.17 19.17
C ASP A 19 -0.78 6.01 19.88
N GLU A 20 -2.11 6.01 19.94
CA GLU A 20 -2.89 4.94 20.53
C GLU A 20 -2.70 3.63 19.76
N LEU A 21 -2.77 3.69 18.42
CA LEU A 21 -2.53 2.54 17.56
C LEU A 21 -1.09 2.03 17.71
N TYR A 22 -0.10 2.93 17.69
CA TYR A 22 1.29 2.55 17.86
C TYR A 22 1.54 1.83 19.21
N ARG A 23 0.97 2.31 20.31
CA ARG A 23 1.09 1.67 21.62
C ARG A 23 0.45 0.30 21.65
N SER A 24 -0.76 0.18 21.09
CA SER A 24 -1.49 -1.09 20.98
C SER A 24 -0.72 -2.12 20.16
N GLU A 25 -0.28 -1.75 18.97
CA GLU A 25 0.50 -2.62 18.07
C GLU A 25 1.85 -3.01 18.72
N SER A 26 2.55 -2.08 19.35
CA SER A 26 3.83 -2.37 20.02
C SER A 26 3.69 -3.37 21.17
N ALA A 27 2.54 -3.39 21.86
CA ALA A 27 2.27 -4.30 22.95
C ALA A 27 1.93 -5.73 22.49
N THR A 28 1.43 -5.90 21.26
CA THR A 28 0.85 -7.16 20.77
C THR A 28 1.50 -7.71 19.50
N ASN A 29 2.59 -7.14 19.02
CA ASN A 29 3.23 -7.48 17.74
C ASN A 29 4.13 -8.73 17.78
N PHE A 30 3.74 -9.78 18.50
CA PHE A 30 4.54 -11.00 18.68
C PHE A 30 4.92 -11.67 17.36
N ASN A 31 4.02 -11.73 16.39
CA ASN A 31 4.29 -12.30 15.08
C ASN A 31 5.38 -11.54 14.35
N ASN A 32 5.27 -10.20 14.31
CA ASN A 32 6.27 -9.34 13.66
C ASN A 32 7.62 -9.42 14.36
N ARG A 33 7.64 -9.53 15.69
CA ARG A 33 8.86 -9.74 16.46
C ARG A 33 9.53 -11.07 16.10
N SER A 34 8.75 -12.14 16.03
CA SER A 34 9.26 -13.47 15.63
C SER A 34 9.84 -13.44 14.21
N ILE A 35 9.16 -12.75 13.28
CA ILE A 35 9.64 -12.57 11.91
C ILE A 35 10.95 -11.75 11.88
N ALA A 36 11.04 -10.67 12.65
CA ALA A 36 12.25 -9.83 12.70
C ALA A 36 13.48 -10.65 13.17
N TRP A 37 13.33 -11.44 14.21
CA TRP A 37 14.40 -12.31 14.70
C TRP A 37 14.73 -13.45 13.73
N LEU A 38 13.73 -14.01 13.04
CA LEU A 38 13.96 -15.00 11.98
C LEU A 38 14.74 -14.39 10.82
N LEU A 39 14.38 -13.19 10.38
CA LEU A 39 15.11 -12.46 9.35
C LEU A 39 16.54 -12.12 9.78
N LYS A 40 16.75 -11.77 11.06
CA LYS A 40 18.10 -11.57 11.62
C LYS A 40 18.94 -12.84 11.52
N ASN A 41 18.36 -14.00 11.85
CA ASN A 41 19.04 -15.29 11.74
C ASN A 41 19.48 -15.60 10.28
N TYR A 42 18.72 -15.16 9.30
CA TYR A 42 19.06 -15.30 7.88
C TYR A 42 19.88 -14.13 7.31
N ASN A 43 20.44 -13.25 8.15
CA ASN A 43 21.20 -12.07 7.74
C ASN A 43 20.43 -11.14 6.78
N ARG A 44 19.11 -10.97 7.02
CA ARG A 44 18.23 -10.07 6.25
C ARG A 44 17.84 -8.80 7.02
N ILE A 45 18.19 -8.71 8.31
CA ILE A 45 18.20 -7.49 9.09
C ILE A 45 19.64 -7.25 9.53
N TYR A 46 20.19 -6.11 9.16
CA TYR A 46 21.61 -5.80 9.33
C TYR A 46 21.91 -5.12 10.67
N ASP A 47 20.90 -4.52 11.29
CA ASP A 47 20.97 -3.83 12.56
C ASP A 47 20.21 -4.59 13.66
N ASP A 48 19.86 -3.93 14.73
CA ASP A 48 19.08 -4.49 15.84
C ASP A 48 17.64 -4.82 15.41
N PRO A 49 17.15 -6.06 15.62
CA PRO A 49 15.80 -6.45 15.21
C PRO A 49 14.69 -5.70 15.92
N ASP A 50 14.86 -5.38 17.21
CA ASP A 50 13.82 -4.69 18.00
C ASP A 50 13.74 -3.21 17.60
N MET A 51 14.86 -2.55 17.30
CA MET A 51 14.86 -1.21 16.71
C MET A 51 14.21 -1.18 15.31
N SER A 52 14.52 -2.17 14.48
CA SER A 52 13.92 -2.31 13.14
C SER A 52 12.40 -2.52 13.25
N LEU A 53 11.97 -3.32 14.20
CA LEU A 53 10.55 -3.57 14.49
C LEU A 53 9.83 -2.30 15.00
N ASP A 54 10.46 -1.51 15.88
CA ASP A 54 9.89 -0.26 16.36
C ASP A 54 9.66 0.73 15.21
N LEU A 55 10.63 0.89 14.32
CA LEU A 55 10.49 1.72 13.13
C LEU A 55 9.36 1.25 12.21
N TYR A 56 9.27 -0.06 12.00
CA TYR A 56 8.18 -0.67 11.23
C TYR A 56 6.82 -0.42 11.87
N THR A 57 6.68 -0.61 13.17
CA THR A 57 5.42 -0.41 13.90
C THR A 57 4.98 1.07 13.86
N ARG A 58 5.91 2.01 13.98
CA ARG A 58 5.63 3.45 13.81
C ARG A 58 5.14 3.77 12.40
N GLN A 59 5.78 3.22 11.39
CA GLN A 59 5.35 3.41 9.99
C GLN A 59 3.95 2.85 9.77
N CYS A 60 3.64 1.66 10.27
CA CYS A 60 2.33 1.03 10.15
C CYS A 60 1.23 1.74 10.95
N SER A 61 1.61 2.59 11.91
CA SER A 61 0.68 3.36 12.74
C SER A 61 0.46 4.79 12.26
N MET A 62 0.94 5.14 11.07
CA MET A 62 0.70 6.45 10.47
C MET A 62 -0.72 6.52 9.89
N GLY A 63 -1.48 7.52 10.33
CA GLY A 63 -2.82 7.80 9.82
C GLY A 63 -2.77 8.43 8.43
N ILE A 64 -3.57 7.88 7.51
CA ILE A 64 -3.66 8.34 6.13
C ILE A 64 -5.12 8.39 5.70
N THR A 65 -5.52 9.42 4.97
CA THR A 65 -6.87 9.50 4.37
C THR A 65 -6.95 8.68 3.07
N ALA A 66 -8.17 8.35 2.65
CA ALA A 66 -8.37 7.69 1.34
C ALA A 66 -7.86 8.57 0.19
N GLU A 67 -7.99 9.89 0.30
CA GLU A 67 -7.44 10.84 -0.67
C GLU A 67 -5.91 10.75 -0.74
N GLN A 68 -5.22 10.85 0.39
CA GLN A 68 -3.76 10.69 0.46
C GLN A 68 -3.31 9.34 -0.11
N LEU A 69 -4.04 8.27 0.21
CA LEU A 69 -3.74 6.93 -0.28
C LEU A 69 -3.92 6.82 -1.80
N SER A 70 -4.94 7.50 -2.36
CA SER A 70 -5.14 7.56 -3.82
C SER A 70 -4.03 8.35 -4.53
N ILE A 71 -3.53 9.43 -3.92
CA ILE A 71 -2.39 10.20 -4.43
C ILE A 71 -1.12 9.34 -4.43
N CYS A 72 -0.88 8.53 -3.39
CA CYS A 72 0.21 7.55 -3.40
C CYS A 72 0.10 6.58 -4.57
N GLY A 73 -1.08 6.02 -4.80
CA GLY A 73 -1.35 5.13 -5.92
C GLY A 73 -1.14 5.83 -7.28
N ALA A 74 -1.61 7.06 -7.41
CA ALA A 74 -1.43 7.88 -8.61
C ALA A 74 0.05 8.24 -8.85
N THR A 75 0.83 8.51 -7.81
CA THR A 75 2.27 8.75 -7.91
C THR A 75 3.00 7.51 -8.44
N ILE A 76 2.63 6.32 -7.96
CA ILE A 76 3.20 5.06 -8.47
C ILE A 76 2.77 4.83 -9.92
N ALA A 77 1.50 5.06 -10.24
CA ALA A 77 0.96 4.90 -11.59
C ALA A 77 1.61 5.87 -12.61
N ASN A 78 2.03 7.05 -12.14
CA ASN A 78 2.66 8.12 -12.91
C ASN A 78 4.20 8.10 -12.80
N GLU A 79 4.79 6.90 -12.76
CA GLU A 79 6.25 6.70 -12.78
C GLU A 79 7.01 7.47 -11.68
N GLY A 80 6.39 7.65 -10.51
CA GLY A 80 6.98 8.34 -9.37
C GLY A 80 6.79 9.86 -9.36
N LEU A 81 6.16 10.44 -10.37
CA LEU A 81 5.81 11.85 -10.39
C LEU A 81 4.47 12.07 -9.67
N ASN A 82 4.51 12.76 -8.53
CA ASN A 82 3.29 13.09 -7.77
C ASN A 82 2.44 14.10 -8.57
N PRO A 83 1.19 13.74 -8.92
CA PRO A 83 0.37 14.58 -9.80
C PRO A 83 -0.08 15.89 -9.15
N ASN A 84 -0.12 15.97 -7.82
CA ASN A 84 -0.57 17.17 -7.10
C ASN A 84 0.57 18.17 -6.87
N THR A 85 1.80 17.67 -6.66
CA THR A 85 2.95 18.53 -6.32
C THR A 85 3.92 18.72 -7.49
N ASN A 86 3.79 17.93 -8.56
CA ASN A 86 4.71 17.84 -9.69
C ASN A 86 6.16 17.48 -9.26
N LYS A 87 6.31 16.80 -8.11
CA LYS A 87 7.60 16.36 -7.61
C LYS A 87 7.87 14.92 -8.02
N GLN A 88 9.08 14.64 -8.53
CA GLN A 88 9.57 13.28 -8.71
C GLN A 88 9.96 12.73 -7.35
N VAL A 89 9.19 11.78 -6.81
CA VAL A 89 9.36 11.21 -5.47
C VAL A 89 10.37 10.07 -5.47
N PHE A 90 10.40 9.29 -6.55
CA PHE A 90 11.36 8.20 -6.74
C PHE A 90 11.69 8.04 -8.24
N ASP A 91 12.79 7.35 -8.53
CA ASP A 91 13.21 7.07 -9.90
C ASP A 91 12.14 6.28 -10.65
N LYS A 92 11.73 6.76 -11.83
CA LYS A 92 10.72 6.13 -12.68
C LYS A 92 11.00 4.65 -12.97
N ALA A 93 12.27 4.25 -13.04
CA ALA A 93 12.67 2.86 -13.25
C ALA A 93 12.24 1.91 -12.11
N LEU A 94 11.85 2.46 -10.94
CA LEU A 94 11.33 1.68 -9.82
C LEU A 94 9.82 1.39 -9.94
N SER A 95 9.06 2.18 -10.71
CA SER A 95 7.60 2.04 -10.79
C SER A 95 7.16 0.63 -11.23
N PRO A 96 7.71 0.02 -12.28
CA PRO A 96 7.36 -1.36 -12.65
C PRO A 96 7.70 -2.38 -11.55
N LYS A 97 8.81 -2.18 -10.82
CA LYS A 97 9.22 -3.07 -9.73
C LYS A 97 8.26 -2.97 -8.54
N ILE A 98 7.87 -1.75 -8.15
CA ILE A 98 6.88 -1.51 -7.09
C ILE A 98 5.55 -2.13 -7.48
N THR A 99 5.08 -1.90 -8.69
CA THR A 99 3.82 -2.47 -9.21
C THR A 99 3.84 -3.99 -9.23
N SER A 100 4.96 -4.60 -9.65
CA SER A 100 5.13 -6.06 -9.62
C SER A 100 5.07 -6.63 -8.20
N MET A 101 5.69 -5.98 -7.22
CA MET A 101 5.59 -6.39 -5.82
C MET A 101 4.15 -6.28 -5.31
N ILE A 102 3.46 -5.20 -5.61
CA ILE A 102 2.04 -5.03 -5.27
C ILE A 102 1.18 -6.14 -5.92
N ALA A 103 1.46 -6.50 -7.16
CA ALA A 103 0.74 -7.56 -7.86
C ALA A 103 0.96 -8.96 -7.26
N THR A 104 2.12 -9.20 -6.64
CA THR A 104 2.48 -10.54 -6.11
C THR A 104 2.13 -10.74 -4.64
N VAL A 105 2.11 -9.68 -3.83
CA VAL A 105 1.90 -9.76 -2.37
C VAL A 105 0.89 -8.74 -1.84
N GLY A 106 0.02 -8.21 -2.69
CA GLY A 106 -0.84 -7.07 -2.37
C GLY A 106 -1.99 -7.38 -1.42
N PHE A 107 -2.57 -8.60 -1.48
CA PHE A 107 -3.80 -8.99 -0.80
C PHE A 107 -3.65 -10.22 0.10
N TYR A 108 -2.51 -10.38 0.74
CA TYR A 108 -2.21 -11.53 1.57
C TYR A 108 -2.46 -12.84 0.80
N GLN A 109 -3.22 -13.80 1.35
CA GLN A 109 -3.54 -15.07 0.71
C GLN A 109 -4.43 -14.92 -0.53
N HIS A 110 -5.17 -13.80 -0.65
CA HIS A 110 -6.12 -13.53 -1.73
C HIS A 110 -5.55 -12.68 -2.87
N THR A 111 -4.22 -12.54 -2.96
CA THR A 111 -3.58 -11.69 -3.98
C THR A 111 -3.92 -12.15 -5.41
N GLY A 112 -3.89 -13.46 -5.68
CA GLY A 112 -4.24 -14.02 -6.98
C GLY A 112 -5.71 -13.81 -7.33
N ASP A 113 -6.63 -14.07 -6.40
CA ASP A 113 -8.06 -13.87 -6.57
C ASP A 113 -8.42 -12.40 -6.82
N TRP A 114 -7.74 -11.51 -6.08
CA TRP A 114 -7.90 -10.07 -6.30
C TRP A 114 -7.50 -9.68 -7.72
N LEU A 115 -6.28 -10.03 -8.14
CA LEU A 115 -5.76 -9.64 -9.44
C LEU A 115 -6.60 -10.23 -10.58
N TYR A 116 -7.02 -11.49 -10.45
CA TYR A 116 -7.88 -12.17 -11.42
C TYR A 116 -9.25 -11.49 -11.57
N THR A 117 -9.85 -11.04 -10.44
CA THR A 117 -11.21 -10.48 -10.45
C THR A 117 -11.29 -8.98 -10.64
N SER A 118 -10.21 -8.23 -10.33
CA SER A 118 -10.18 -6.77 -10.44
C SER A 118 -9.38 -6.25 -11.65
N GLY A 119 -8.42 -7.06 -12.12
CA GLY A 119 -7.52 -6.70 -13.21
C GLY A 119 -6.46 -5.66 -12.88
N ILE A 120 -6.37 -5.18 -11.64
CA ILE A 120 -5.38 -4.18 -11.22
C ILE A 120 -4.54 -4.63 -10.04
N PRO A 121 -3.24 -4.33 -10.03
CA PRO A 121 -2.42 -4.43 -8.83
C PRO A 121 -2.97 -3.55 -7.71
N ALA A 122 -3.10 -4.09 -6.50
CA ALA A 122 -3.52 -3.30 -5.36
C ALA A 122 -2.91 -3.79 -4.06
N LYS A 123 -2.77 -2.90 -3.07
CA LYS A 123 -2.28 -3.20 -1.72
C LYS A 123 -3.37 -2.94 -0.70
N THR A 124 -3.63 -3.92 0.13
CA THR A 124 -4.52 -3.82 1.29
C THR A 124 -3.75 -3.55 2.57
N GLY A 125 -4.44 -3.03 3.57
CA GLY A 125 -3.96 -2.90 4.95
C GLY A 125 -5.04 -3.26 5.95
N VAL A 126 -4.65 -3.89 7.06
CA VAL A 126 -5.58 -4.27 8.15
C VAL A 126 -6.28 -3.08 8.81
N GLY A 127 -5.82 -1.86 8.57
CA GLY A 127 -6.56 -0.65 8.93
C GLY A 127 -7.82 -0.40 8.10
N GLY A 128 -8.11 -1.23 7.08
CA GLY A 128 -9.32 -1.14 6.24
C GLY A 128 -9.13 -0.36 4.93
N GLY A 129 -7.92 0.08 4.62
CA GLY A 129 -7.58 0.77 3.38
C GLY A 129 -7.19 -0.21 2.26
N VAL A 130 -7.55 0.14 1.03
CA VAL A 130 -7.09 -0.54 -0.20
C VAL A 130 -6.65 0.53 -1.19
N MET A 131 -5.46 0.36 -1.76
CA MET A 131 -4.89 1.21 -2.80
C MET A 131 -4.66 0.38 -4.06
N GLY A 132 -5.32 0.74 -5.15
CA GLY A 132 -5.08 0.18 -6.48
C GLY A 132 -4.19 1.09 -7.33
N VAL A 133 -3.38 0.48 -8.17
CA VAL A 133 -2.46 1.17 -9.09
C VAL A 133 -2.72 0.69 -10.50
N MET A 134 -3.09 1.60 -11.39
CA MET A 134 -3.18 1.34 -12.82
C MET A 134 -2.09 2.14 -13.54
N PRO A 135 -0.99 1.49 -13.95
CA PRO A 135 0.16 2.17 -14.54
C PRO A 135 -0.23 3.05 -15.74
N GLY A 136 0.23 4.29 -15.73
CA GLY A 136 -0.03 5.27 -16.78
C GLY A 136 -1.46 5.83 -16.82
N VAL A 137 -2.34 5.41 -15.90
CA VAL A 137 -3.77 5.80 -15.93
C VAL A 137 -4.20 6.47 -14.63
N MET A 138 -4.17 5.75 -13.50
CA MET A 138 -4.67 6.31 -12.22
C MET A 138 -4.21 5.51 -10.99
N GLY A 139 -4.29 6.18 -9.83
CA GLY A 139 -4.38 5.55 -8.52
C GLY A 139 -5.81 5.60 -8.01
N ILE A 140 -6.25 4.54 -7.33
CA ILE A 140 -7.56 4.48 -6.70
C ILE A 140 -7.42 4.01 -5.27
N ALA A 141 -8.19 4.59 -4.34
CA ALA A 141 -8.21 4.12 -2.96
C ALA A 141 -9.64 4.09 -2.40
N ALA A 142 -9.86 3.14 -1.51
CA ALA A 142 -11.08 3.03 -0.73
C ALA A 142 -10.77 2.62 0.71
N PHE A 143 -11.61 3.05 1.64
CA PHE A 143 -11.52 2.71 3.05
C PHE A 143 -12.86 2.21 3.58
N ALA A 144 -12.86 1.07 4.27
CA ALA A 144 -14.01 0.59 5.02
C ALA A 144 -13.58 -0.39 6.12
N PRO A 145 -14.11 -0.26 7.36
CA PRO A 145 -13.60 -1.00 8.52
C PRO A 145 -13.78 -2.53 8.50
N PRO A 146 -14.88 -3.13 8.03
CA PRO A 146 -15.03 -4.59 8.10
C PRO A 146 -14.04 -5.32 7.20
N LEU A 147 -13.32 -6.27 7.79
CA LEU A 147 -12.33 -7.10 7.11
C LEU A 147 -12.86 -8.51 6.87
N ASP A 148 -12.35 -9.18 5.83
CA ASP A 148 -12.49 -10.62 5.64
C ASP A 148 -11.49 -11.40 6.52
N ASP A 149 -11.55 -12.75 6.47
CA ASP A 149 -10.71 -13.62 7.28
C ASP A 149 -9.21 -13.47 6.97
N ALA A 150 -8.85 -12.96 5.80
CA ALA A 150 -7.47 -12.68 5.42
C ALA A 150 -6.99 -11.29 5.86
N GLY A 151 -7.88 -10.42 6.36
CA GLY A 151 -7.56 -9.06 6.78
C GLY A 151 -7.75 -7.99 5.71
N ASN A 152 -8.50 -8.29 4.64
CA ASN A 152 -8.79 -7.35 3.56
C ASN A 152 -10.16 -6.68 3.77
N SER A 153 -10.26 -5.38 3.52
CA SER A 153 -11.52 -4.65 3.62
C SER A 153 -12.55 -5.14 2.60
N VAL A 154 -13.66 -5.72 3.08
CA VAL A 154 -14.73 -6.28 2.23
C VAL A 154 -15.36 -5.22 1.34
N LYS A 155 -15.79 -4.10 1.93
CA LYS A 155 -16.48 -3.04 1.17
C LYS A 155 -15.56 -2.27 0.25
N ALA A 156 -14.30 -2.03 0.65
CA ALA A 156 -13.33 -1.35 -0.20
C ALA A 156 -13.00 -2.19 -1.45
N GLN A 157 -12.89 -3.52 -1.30
CA GLN A 157 -12.73 -4.43 -2.44
C GLN A 157 -13.90 -4.31 -3.42
N LEU A 158 -15.13 -4.37 -2.91
CA LEU A 158 -16.34 -4.28 -3.74
C LEU A 158 -16.43 -2.92 -4.46
N ALA A 159 -16.12 -1.83 -3.78
CA ALA A 159 -16.16 -0.48 -4.36
C ALA A 159 -15.15 -0.35 -5.51
N ILE A 160 -13.89 -0.77 -5.30
CA ILE A 160 -12.87 -0.69 -6.34
C ILE A 160 -13.21 -1.61 -7.52
N LYS A 161 -13.61 -2.86 -7.28
CA LYS A 161 -14.04 -3.77 -8.36
C LYS A 161 -15.20 -3.20 -9.17
N HIS A 162 -16.17 -2.57 -8.52
CA HIS A 162 -17.30 -1.94 -9.20
C HIS A 162 -16.85 -0.81 -10.12
N ILE A 163 -15.99 0.07 -9.63
CA ILE A 163 -15.43 1.18 -10.43
C ILE A 163 -14.61 0.65 -11.60
N MET A 164 -13.78 -0.37 -11.38
CA MET A 164 -12.98 -0.98 -12.44
C MET A 164 -13.85 -1.58 -13.55
N ASN A 165 -14.93 -2.26 -13.18
CA ASN A 165 -15.87 -2.84 -14.15
C ASN A 165 -16.61 -1.77 -14.95
N LEU A 166 -16.97 -0.64 -14.33
CA LEU A 166 -17.65 0.48 -15.01
C LEU A 166 -16.72 1.29 -15.91
N SER A 167 -15.46 1.42 -15.52
CA SER A 167 -14.51 2.29 -16.23
C SER A 167 -14.10 1.76 -17.60
N LEU A 168 -14.38 0.48 -17.90
CA LEU A 168 -13.98 -0.20 -19.15
C LEU A 168 -12.47 -0.11 -19.45
N ILE A 169 -11.66 0.24 -18.50
CA ILE A 169 -10.20 0.45 -18.62
C ILE A 169 -9.48 -0.82 -19.14
N HIS A 170 -10.08 -1.99 -18.95
CA HIS A 170 -9.56 -3.27 -19.43
C HIS A 170 -9.96 -3.61 -20.88
N ILE A 171 -10.79 -2.79 -21.50
CA ILE A 171 -11.14 -2.95 -22.93
C ILE A 171 -10.11 -2.16 -23.72
N SER A 172 -9.07 -2.84 -24.20
CA SER A 172 -8.22 -2.29 -25.26
C SER A 172 -9.10 -2.11 -26.48
N GLU A 173 -9.20 -0.88 -27.01
CA GLU A 173 -9.79 -0.69 -28.35
C GLU A 173 -9.01 -1.58 -29.34
N PRO A 174 -9.71 -2.35 -30.21
CA PRO A 174 -9.01 -3.07 -31.25
C PRO A 174 -8.29 -2.03 -32.12
N THR A 175 -6.95 -2.08 -32.10
CA THR A 175 -6.13 -1.31 -33.02
C THR A 175 -6.60 -1.60 -34.46
N ARG A 176 -7.15 -0.58 -35.06
CA ARG A 176 -7.50 -0.60 -36.50
C ARG A 176 -6.24 -0.58 -37.35
#